data_7b01c50a5a5f8bf23897df93f8a34be0
#
_entry.id   7b01c50a5a5f8bf23897df93f8a34be0
#
_cell.length_a   1.000
_cell.length_b   1.000
_cell.length_c   1.000
_cell.angle_alpha   90.00
_cell.angle_beta   90.00
_cell.angle_gamma   90.00
#
_symmetry.space_group_name_H-M   'P 1'
#
loop_
_entity.id
_entity.type
_entity.pdbx_description
1 polymer ?
#
loop_
_entity_poly.entity_id
_entity_poly.type
_entity_poly.pdbx_seq_one_letter_code
_entity_poly.pdbx_strand_id
1 'polypeptide(L)'
;MARLGVNIDHVATVRQARGVMYPDPVTAAGIVELAGADGIVCHLREDRRHIQDRDLRLLREVIQTRLNLEMAATEEMIRIALTTKPDIVTLVPEKREELTTEGGLNVRKSFQSLKKAIQRLQKGGIPVSLFVDPGSDQIKASEGVGANAIEIHTGHYCDAKTMAQADEELKKILDAVRDASHRNLQIAAGHGLNYVNVRRIAEIKEIEELNIGHSIIARAVLVGLDRAVREMINLIK
;
A
#
# COMPACT_ATOMS: atom_id res chain seq x y z
N MET A 1 14.39 -4.65 10.55
CA MET A 1 13.64 -3.39 10.55
C MET A 1 12.80 -3.35 9.29
N ALA A 2 11.58 -2.89 9.37
CA ALA A 2 10.69 -2.79 8.20
C ALA A 2 11.18 -1.71 7.22
N ARG A 3 10.96 -1.91 5.94
CA ARG A 3 11.14 -0.89 4.89
C ARG A 3 9.98 0.11 4.94
N LEU A 4 10.20 1.33 4.47
CA LEU A 4 9.17 2.33 4.28
C LEU A 4 8.80 2.46 2.80
N GLY A 5 7.58 2.06 2.43
CA GLY A 5 6.92 2.45 1.20
C GLY A 5 6.10 3.73 1.43
N VAL A 6 6.39 4.79 0.69
CA VAL A 6 5.62 6.04 0.81
C VAL A 6 4.58 6.11 -0.30
N ASN A 7 3.29 6.09 0.10
CA ASN A 7 2.20 6.32 -0.82
C ASN A 7 2.05 7.83 -1.10
N ILE A 8 2.16 8.20 -2.39
CA ILE A 8 2.16 9.59 -2.86
C ILE A 8 0.81 10.06 -3.42
N ASP A 9 -0.24 9.27 -3.31
CA ASP A 9 -1.55 9.58 -3.92
C ASP A 9 -2.10 10.93 -3.47
N HIS A 10 -1.92 11.29 -2.20
CA HIS A 10 -2.45 12.55 -1.67
C HIS A 10 -1.74 13.79 -2.22
N VAL A 11 -0.52 13.67 -2.75
CA VAL A 11 0.11 14.75 -3.54
C VAL A 11 -0.71 15.00 -4.81
N ALA A 12 -1.08 13.92 -5.50
CA ALA A 12 -1.95 14.01 -6.67
C ALA A 12 -3.37 14.48 -6.30
N THR A 13 -3.90 14.09 -5.14
CA THR A 13 -5.20 14.58 -4.64
C THR A 13 -5.21 16.11 -4.51
N VAL A 14 -4.16 16.71 -3.95
CA VAL A 14 -4.03 18.19 -3.85
C VAL A 14 -4.01 18.83 -5.24
N ARG A 15 -3.28 18.27 -6.19
CA ARG A 15 -3.26 18.71 -7.60
C ARG A 15 -4.66 18.67 -8.23
N GLN A 16 -5.36 17.57 -8.08
CA GLN A 16 -6.67 17.35 -8.68
C GLN A 16 -7.76 18.21 -8.03
N ALA A 17 -7.63 18.59 -6.77
CA ALA A 17 -8.57 19.51 -6.10
C ALA A 17 -8.66 20.87 -6.80
N ARG A 18 -7.63 21.29 -7.56
CA ARG A 18 -7.58 22.54 -8.33
C ARG A 18 -7.58 22.33 -9.83
N GLY A 19 -7.37 21.10 -10.31
CA GLY A 19 -7.25 20.80 -11.74
C GLY A 19 -6.03 21.46 -12.40
N VAL A 20 -4.93 21.62 -11.67
CA VAL A 20 -3.68 22.25 -12.15
C VAL A 20 -2.55 21.22 -12.30
N MET A 21 -1.35 21.67 -12.68
CA MET A 21 -0.21 20.76 -12.91
C MET A 21 0.62 20.46 -11.65
N TYR A 22 0.32 21.11 -10.54
CA TYR A 22 1.09 21.00 -9.28
C TYR A 22 0.18 20.80 -8.06
N PRO A 23 0.70 20.22 -6.96
CA PRO A 23 2.00 19.55 -6.87
C PRO A 23 2.10 18.31 -7.78
N ASP A 24 3.28 18.03 -8.34
CA ASP A 24 3.49 16.87 -9.20
C ASP A 24 3.93 15.67 -8.35
N PRO A 25 3.21 14.53 -8.36
CA PRO A 25 3.61 13.33 -7.63
C PRO A 25 4.94 12.75 -8.11
N VAL A 26 5.33 12.97 -9.36
CA VAL A 26 6.64 12.53 -9.89
C VAL A 26 7.78 13.29 -9.20
N THR A 27 7.65 14.61 -9.05
CA THR A 27 8.60 15.41 -8.27
C THR A 27 8.64 14.98 -6.80
N ALA A 28 7.47 14.69 -6.22
CA ALA A 28 7.37 14.23 -4.83
C ALA A 28 8.09 12.90 -4.64
N ALA A 29 8.00 11.95 -5.57
CA ALA A 29 8.69 10.67 -5.51
C ALA A 29 10.22 10.85 -5.40
N GLY A 30 10.82 11.74 -6.20
CA GLY A 30 12.24 12.03 -6.10
C GLY A 30 12.66 12.60 -4.73
N ILE A 31 11.83 13.47 -4.12
CA ILE A 31 12.09 13.99 -2.77
C ILE A 31 11.98 12.87 -1.73
N VAL A 32 11.00 11.98 -1.87
CA VAL A 32 10.79 10.82 -0.97
C VAL A 32 11.98 9.88 -1.02
N GLU A 33 12.51 9.56 -2.20
CA GLU A 33 13.72 8.74 -2.36
C GLU A 33 14.96 9.40 -1.74
N LEU A 34 15.18 10.70 -1.99
CA LEU A 34 16.26 11.47 -1.38
C LEU A 34 16.16 11.53 0.14
N ALA A 35 14.96 11.50 0.69
CA ALA A 35 14.74 11.43 2.14
C ALA A 35 15.06 10.06 2.75
N GLY A 36 15.26 9.01 1.92
CA GLY A 36 15.69 7.68 2.34
C GLY A 36 14.56 6.66 2.49
N ALA A 37 13.42 6.85 1.84
CA ALA A 37 12.38 5.84 1.72
C ALA A 37 12.86 4.65 0.87
N ASP A 38 12.34 3.46 1.16
CA ASP A 38 12.76 2.22 0.52
C ASP A 38 11.91 1.90 -0.75
N GLY A 39 10.81 2.62 -0.93
CA GLY A 39 9.94 2.46 -2.10
C GLY A 39 8.88 3.54 -2.20
N ILE A 40 8.30 3.63 -3.39
CA ILE A 40 7.17 4.48 -3.73
C ILE A 40 5.94 3.61 -3.95
N VAL A 41 4.83 4.01 -3.34
CA VAL A 41 3.52 3.38 -3.54
C VAL A 41 2.62 4.39 -4.24
N CYS A 42 1.90 3.95 -5.26
CA CYS A 42 0.86 4.76 -5.88
C CYS A 42 -0.33 3.90 -6.30
N HIS A 43 -1.53 4.42 -6.12
CA HIS A 43 -2.76 3.76 -6.50
C HIS A 43 -3.33 4.39 -7.76
N LEU A 44 -3.26 3.67 -8.87
CA LEU A 44 -3.97 4.05 -10.09
C LEU A 44 -5.39 3.49 -10.03
N ARG A 45 -6.34 4.32 -9.59
CA ARG A 45 -7.75 3.94 -9.53
C ARG A 45 -8.38 3.93 -10.93
N GLU A 46 -9.41 3.10 -11.11
CA GLU A 46 -10.17 3.07 -12.37
C GLU A 46 -10.78 4.43 -12.73
N ASP A 47 -11.19 5.22 -11.75
CA ASP A 47 -11.79 6.55 -11.93
C ASP A 47 -10.76 7.69 -12.06
N ARG A 48 -9.45 7.40 -11.93
CA ARG A 48 -8.35 8.39 -12.04
C ARG A 48 -8.55 9.63 -11.17
N ARG A 49 -9.18 9.50 -9.99
CA ARG A 49 -9.47 10.66 -9.12
C ARG A 49 -8.23 11.39 -8.57
N HIS A 50 -7.06 10.76 -8.58
CA HIS A 50 -5.79 11.36 -8.15
C HIS A 50 -4.64 11.01 -9.09
N ILE A 51 -3.96 9.89 -8.94
CA ILE A 51 -2.91 9.44 -9.86
C ILE A 51 -3.48 9.25 -11.27
N GLN A 52 -2.74 9.71 -12.27
CA GLN A 52 -3.08 9.65 -13.68
C GLN A 52 -2.13 8.68 -14.42
N ASP A 53 -2.54 8.19 -15.59
CA ASP A 53 -1.70 7.31 -16.42
C ASP A 53 -0.35 7.94 -16.75
N ARG A 54 -0.32 9.27 -16.96
CA ARG A 54 0.92 10.06 -17.12
C ARG A 54 1.84 9.91 -15.93
N ASP A 55 1.29 10.00 -14.73
CA ASP A 55 2.08 9.94 -13.51
C ASP A 55 2.73 8.56 -13.35
N LEU A 56 1.95 7.50 -13.51
CA LEU A 56 2.43 6.12 -13.40
C LEU A 56 3.56 5.84 -14.39
N ARG A 57 3.40 6.26 -15.66
CA ARG A 57 4.43 6.08 -16.68
C ARG A 57 5.73 6.79 -16.29
N LEU A 58 5.65 8.05 -15.86
CA LEU A 58 6.84 8.82 -15.48
C LEU A 58 7.46 8.30 -14.18
N LEU A 59 6.66 7.90 -13.20
CA LEU A 59 7.15 7.27 -11.97
C LEU A 59 8.00 6.04 -12.29
N ARG A 60 7.54 5.16 -13.21
CA ARG A 60 8.33 3.99 -13.61
C ARG A 60 9.67 4.35 -14.26
N GLU A 61 9.72 5.46 -15.00
CA GLU A 61 10.95 5.91 -15.67
C GLU A 61 11.97 6.52 -14.70
N VAL A 62 11.51 7.19 -13.61
CA VAL A 62 12.38 7.99 -12.73
C VAL A 62 12.72 7.35 -11.40
N ILE A 63 11.86 6.48 -10.85
CA ILE A 63 12.07 5.84 -9.56
C ILE A 63 13.26 4.88 -9.63
N GLN A 64 14.18 5.02 -8.65
CA GLN A 64 15.37 4.19 -8.51
C GLN A 64 15.20 3.10 -7.44
N THR A 65 14.25 3.27 -6.53
CA THR A 65 13.87 2.30 -5.49
C THR A 65 12.80 1.33 -6.04
N ARG A 66 11.85 0.91 -5.21
CA ARG A 66 10.76 0.01 -5.62
C ARG A 66 9.50 0.80 -5.95
N LEU A 67 8.82 0.45 -7.03
CA LEU A 67 7.49 0.92 -7.36
C LEU A 67 6.46 -0.16 -7.01
N ASN A 68 5.61 0.12 -6.02
CA ASN A 68 4.42 -0.66 -5.71
C ASN A 68 3.20 0.01 -6.36
N LEU A 69 2.58 -0.69 -7.30
CA LEU A 69 1.35 -0.23 -7.94
C LEU A 69 0.14 -0.86 -7.25
N GLU A 70 -0.63 -0.03 -6.54
CA GLU A 70 -1.96 -0.43 -6.05
C GLU A 70 -2.99 -0.30 -7.17
N MET A 71 -3.85 -1.30 -7.33
CA MET A 71 -4.86 -1.31 -8.39
C MET A 71 -5.99 -2.31 -8.14
N ALA A 72 -7.13 -2.10 -8.78
CA ALA A 72 -8.18 -3.12 -8.88
C ALA A 72 -7.77 -4.29 -9.80
N ALA A 73 -8.32 -5.47 -9.56
CA ALA A 73 -8.05 -6.67 -10.38
C ALA A 73 -8.89 -6.70 -11.67
N THR A 74 -8.89 -5.60 -12.44
CA THR A 74 -9.64 -5.50 -13.70
C THR A 74 -8.76 -5.72 -14.93
N GLU A 75 -9.36 -6.01 -16.06
CA GLU A 75 -8.65 -6.25 -17.32
C GLU A 75 -7.83 -5.04 -17.76
N GLU A 76 -8.35 -3.83 -17.57
CA GLU A 76 -7.67 -2.59 -17.88
C GLU A 76 -6.41 -2.43 -17.02
N MET A 77 -6.56 -2.56 -15.71
CA MET A 77 -5.46 -2.40 -14.76
C MET A 77 -4.38 -3.46 -14.95
N ILE A 78 -4.76 -4.71 -15.22
CA ILE A 78 -3.80 -5.79 -15.53
C ILE A 78 -2.98 -5.45 -16.78
N ARG A 79 -3.61 -4.93 -17.85
CA ARG A 79 -2.87 -4.51 -19.06
C ARG A 79 -1.91 -3.36 -18.76
N ILE A 80 -2.34 -2.38 -17.98
CA ILE A 80 -1.49 -1.26 -17.57
C ILE A 80 -0.29 -1.76 -16.76
N ALA A 81 -0.50 -2.60 -15.77
CA ALA A 81 0.57 -3.17 -14.96
C ALA A 81 1.58 -3.96 -15.81
N LEU A 82 1.11 -4.80 -16.75
CA LEU A 82 1.97 -5.56 -17.66
C LEU A 82 2.81 -4.68 -18.59
N THR A 83 2.32 -3.49 -18.94
CA THR A 83 3.06 -2.50 -19.75
C THR A 83 4.05 -1.72 -18.88
N THR A 84 3.62 -1.26 -17.70
CA THR A 84 4.44 -0.44 -16.79
C THR A 84 5.53 -1.25 -16.11
N LYS A 85 5.26 -2.53 -15.80
CA LYS A 85 6.17 -3.44 -15.08
C LYS A 85 6.64 -2.84 -13.74
N PRO A 86 5.73 -2.57 -12.81
CA PRO A 86 6.12 -2.20 -11.44
C PRO A 86 6.86 -3.36 -10.77
N ASP A 87 7.59 -3.06 -9.70
CA ASP A 87 8.34 -4.07 -8.96
C ASP A 87 7.43 -5.01 -8.16
N ILE A 88 6.23 -4.55 -7.83
CA ILE A 88 5.14 -5.34 -7.24
C ILE A 88 3.80 -4.68 -7.57
N VAL A 89 2.76 -5.48 -7.67
CA VAL A 89 1.37 -5.03 -7.71
C VAL A 89 0.69 -5.41 -6.40
N THR A 90 0.05 -4.44 -5.74
CA THR A 90 -0.86 -4.72 -4.62
C THR A 90 -2.30 -4.61 -5.12
N LEU A 91 -3.02 -5.72 -5.13
CA LEU A 91 -4.44 -5.71 -5.48
C LEU A 91 -5.28 -5.23 -4.30
N VAL A 92 -6.08 -4.20 -4.54
CA VAL A 92 -6.94 -3.54 -3.54
C VAL A 92 -8.40 -3.55 -3.99
N PRO A 93 -9.37 -3.49 -3.06
CA PRO A 93 -10.77 -3.29 -3.44
C PRO A 93 -11.00 -1.86 -3.90
N GLU A 94 -11.80 -1.67 -4.94
CA GLU A 94 -12.27 -0.36 -5.37
C GLU A 94 -13.79 -0.35 -5.46
N LYS A 95 -14.41 0.55 -4.70
CA LYS A 95 -15.81 0.91 -4.87
C LYS A 95 -15.88 2.39 -5.22
N ARG A 96 -16.68 2.74 -6.23
CA ARG A 96 -16.76 4.11 -6.76
C ARG A 96 -17.20 5.15 -5.72
N GLU A 97 -18.00 4.72 -4.74
CA GLU A 97 -18.62 5.59 -3.73
C GLU A 97 -17.72 5.81 -2.49
N GLU A 98 -16.64 5.04 -2.32
CA GLU A 98 -15.75 5.17 -1.17
C GLU A 98 -14.75 6.31 -1.36
N LEU A 99 -14.59 7.16 -0.35
CA LEU A 99 -13.55 8.20 -0.34
C LEU A 99 -12.17 7.57 -0.14
N THR A 100 -12.09 6.51 0.66
CA THR A 100 -10.91 5.71 0.94
C THR A 100 -11.25 4.23 0.88
N THR A 101 -10.25 3.34 0.90
CA THR A 101 -10.45 1.90 1.00
C THR A 101 -10.86 1.55 2.43
N GLU A 102 -12.12 1.23 2.67
CA GLU A 102 -12.66 0.98 4.02
C GLU A 102 -12.43 -0.44 4.55
N GLY A 103 -11.74 -1.30 3.83
CA GLY A 103 -11.44 -2.67 4.25
C GLY A 103 -10.60 -3.41 3.22
N GLY A 104 -10.13 -4.59 3.58
CA GLY A 104 -9.36 -5.46 2.69
C GLY A 104 -10.20 -6.16 1.63
N LEU A 105 -9.52 -6.75 0.65
CA LEU A 105 -10.13 -7.63 -0.34
C LEU A 105 -10.81 -8.83 0.33
N ASN A 106 -12.01 -9.16 -0.11
CA ASN A 106 -12.62 -10.45 0.21
C ASN A 106 -12.09 -11.52 -0.77
N VAL A 107 -10.92 -12.07 -0.47
CA VAL A 107 -10.22 -13.02 -1.33
C VAL A 107 -11.03 -14.30 -1.51
N ARG A 108 -11.70 -14.77 -0.45
CA ARG A 108 -12.56 -15.97 -0.52
C ARG A 108 -13.68 -15.80 -1.54
N LYS A 109 -14.37 -14.67 -1.50
CA LYS A 109 -15.49 -14.38 -2.41
C LYS A 109 -15.01 -14.25 -3.86
N SER A 110 -13.84 -13.68 -4.07
CA SER A 110 -13.28 -13.37 -5.39
C SER A 110 -12.18 -14.36 -5.82
N PHE A 111 -12.14 -15.55 -5.21
CA PHE A 111 -11.02 -16.51 -5.34
C PHE A 111 -10.66 -16.81 -6.80
N GLN A 112 -11.61 -17.17 -7.63
CA GLN A 112 -11.33 -17.59 -9.02
C GLN A 112 -10.88 -16.42 -9.91
N SER A 113 -11.46 -15.23 -9.74
CA SER A 113 -11.07 -14.03 -10.49
C SER A 113 -9.68 -13.56 -10.08
N LEU A 114 -9.40 -13.49 -8.77
CA LEU A 114 -8.09 -13.11 -8.26
C LEU A 114 -7.01 -14.10 -8.68
N LYS A 115 -7.27 -15.41 -8.61
CA LYS A 115 -6.32 -16.43 -9.06
C LYS A 115 -5.93 -16.23 -10.53
N LYS A 116 -6.88 -15.94 -11.42
CA LYS A 116 -6.60 -15.67 -12.83
C LYS A 116 -5.79 -14.37 -13.01
N ALA A 117 -6.14 -13.31 -12.30
CA ALA A 117 -5.41 -12.03 -12.35
C ALA A 117 -3.96 -12.20 -11.88
N ILE A 118 -3.75 -12.85 -10.74
CA ILE A 118 -2.43 -13.15 -10.17
C ILE A 118 -1.58 -13.95 -11.15
N GLN A 119 -2.10 -15.05 -11.70
CA GLN A 119 -1.37 -15.86 -12.67
C GLN A 119 -0.93 -15.08 -13.90
N ARG A 120 -1.76 -14.15 -14.40
CA ARG A 120 -1.41 -13.30 -15.54
C ARG A 120 -0.31 -12.32 -15.21
N LEU A 121 -0.38 -11.65 -14.05
CA LEU A 121 0.64 -10.71 -13.60
C LEU A 121 1.97 -11.43 -13.36
N GLN A 122 1.95 -12.57 -12.68
CA GLN A 122 3.14 -13.38 -12.41
C GLN A 122 3.76 -13.94 -13.69
N LYS A 123 2.96 -14.35 -14.67
CA LYS A 123 3.46 -14.75 -16.01
C LYS A 123 4.15 -13.59 -16.73
N GLY A 124 3.74 -12.35 -16.44
CA GLY A 124 4.42 -11.12 -16.90
C GLY A 124 5.66 -10.74 -16.10
N GLY A 125 6.04 -11.54 -15.08
CA GLY A 125 7.19 -11.30 -14.21
C GLY A 125 6.92 -10.36 -13.05
N ILE A 126 5.64 -10.05 -12.73
CA ILE A 126 5.26 -9.11 -11.68
C ILE A 126 4.75 -9.88 -10.46
N PRO A 127 5.43 -9.81 -9.30
CA PRO A 127 4.93 -10.36 -8.04
C PRO A 127 3.67 -9.62 -7.58
N VAL A 128 2.79 -10.35 -6.88
CA VAL A 128 1.48 -9.82 -6.47
C VAL A 128 1.31 -9.91 -4.96
N SER A 129 0.94 -8.78 -4.35
CA SER A 129 0.46 -8.63 -2.99
C SER A 129 -1.06 -8.47 -2.98
N LEU A 130 -1.70 -8.89 -1.90
CA LEU A 130 -3.13 -8.68 -1.67
C LEU A 130 -3.34 -7.86 -0.41
N PHE A 131 -4.07 -6.75 -0.53
CA PHE A 131 -4.49 -5.94 0.61
C PHE A 131 -5.68 -6.61 1.31
N VAL A 132 -5.49 -7.09 2.55
CA VAL A 132 -6.47 -7.93 3.25
C VAL A 132 -6.64 -7.52 4.71
N ASP A 133 -7.85 -7.74 5.23
CA ASP A 133 -8.07 -7.62 6.67
C ASP A 133 -7.35 -8.73 7.45
N PRO A 134 -6.99 -8.51 8.73
CA PRO A 134 -6.23 -9.46 9.55
C PRO A 134 -7.07 -10.67 9.99
N GLY A 135 -7.55 -11.45 9.03
CA GLY A 135 -8.35 -12.65 9.24
C GLY A 135 -7.70 -13.90 8.66
N SER A 136 -7.60 -14.99 9.45
CA SER A 136 -6.96 -16.25 9.03
C SER A 136 -7.58 -16.83 7.75
N ASP A 137 -8.86 -16.66 7.55
CA ASP A 137 -9.57 -17.10 6.35
C ASP A 137 -9.12 -16.34 5.07
N GLN A 138 -8.85 -15.04 5.19
CA GLN A 138 -8.33 -14.22 4.09
C GLN A 138 -6.85 -14.55 3.82
N ILE A 139 -6.04 -14.76 4.87
CA ILE A 139 -4.63 -15.15 4.73
C ILE A 139 -4.51 -16.51 4.02
N LYS A 140 -5.28 -17.51 4.47
CA LYS A 140 -5.33 -18.82 3.82
C LYS A 140 -5.79 -18.75 2.36
N ALA A 141 -6.78 -17.90 2.08
CA ALA A 141 -7.26 -17.71 0.72
C ALA A 141 -6.21 -17.02 -0.16
N SER A 142 -5.43 -16.08 0.40
CA SER A 142 -4.32 -15.39 -0.31
C SER A 142 -3.23 -16.37 -0.75
N GLU A 143 -2.82 -17.29 0.12
CA GLU A 143 -1.93 -18.39 -0.26
C GLU A 143 -2.57 -19.25 -1.37
N GLY A 144 -3.84 -19.63 -1.21
CA GLY A 144 -4.54 -20.52 -2.15
C GLY A 144 -4.72 -19.95 -3.56
N VAL A 145 -4.81 -18.63 -3.72
CA VAL A 145 -4.84 -17.96 -5.04
C VAL A 145 -3.45 -17.77 -5.63
N GLY A 146 -2.37 -18.05 -4.86
CA GLY A 146 -0.98 -17.96 -5.30
C GLY A 146 -0.36 -16.58 -5.17
N ALA A 147 -0.80 -15.76 -4.22
CA ALA A 147 -0.18 -14.47 -3.92
C ALA A 147 1.28 -14.66 -3.43
N ASN A 148 2.16 -13.72 -3.75
CA ASN A 148 3.54 -13.69 -3.27
C ASN A 148 3.63 -13.03 -1.88
N ALA A 149 2.76 -12.04 -1.66
CA ALA A 149 2.74 -11.22 -0.47
C ALA A 149 1.30 -10.89 -0.05
N ILE A 150 1.17 -10.40 1.15
CA ILE A 150 -0.03 -9.72 1.63
C ILE A 150 0.36 -8.38 2.24
N GLU A 151 -0.58 -7.44 2.17
CA GLU A 151 -0.54 -6.22 2.95
C GLU A 151 -1.70 -6.26 3.94
N ILE A 152 -1.38 -6.30 5.24
CA ILE A 152 -2.37 -6.34 6.31
C ILE A 152 -2.96 -4.94 6.51
N HIS A 153 -4.28 -4.84 6.38
CA HIS A 153 -5.02 -3.62 6.66
C HIS A 153 -4.98 -3.27 8.15
N THR A 154 -4.40 -2.12 8.49
CA THR A 154 -4.25 -1.66 9.87
C THR A 154 -5.30 -0.61 10.29
N GLY A 155 -6.28 -0.31 9.44
CA GLY A 155 -7.26 0.76 9.66
C GLY A 155 -8.01 0.62 10.98
N HIS A 156 -8.54 -0.56 11.31
CA HIS A 156 -9.26 -0.77 12.57
C HIS A 156 -8.38 -0.50 13.81
N TYR A 157 -7.10 -0.89 13.76
CA TYR A 157 -6.13 -0.55 14.81
C TYR A 157 -5.91 0.97 14.89
N CYS A 158 -5.79 1.64 13.75
CA CYS A 158 -5.53 3.07 13.69
C CYS A 158 -6.73 3.92 14.13
N ASP A 159 -7.95 3.45 13.88
CA ASP A 159 -9.21 4.13 14.19
C ASP A 159 -9.74 3.83 15.60
N ALA A 160 -9.06 2.96 16.35
CA ALA A 160 -9.44 2.60 17.71
C ALA A 160 -9.53 3.85 18.61
N LYS A 161 -10.62 3.97 19.34
CA LYS A 161 -10.89 5.13 20.20
C LYS A 161 -10.30 4.98 21.60
N THR A 162 -9.93 3.77 22.00
CA THR A 162 -9.33 3.47 23.30
C THR A 162 -8.13 2.56 23.15
N MET A 163 -7.22 2.57 24.12
CA MET A 163 -6.06 1.64 24.14
C MET A 163 -6.52 0.19 24.14
N ALA A 164 -7.58 -0.14 24.88
CA ALA A 164 -8.09 -1.51 24.92
C ALA A 164 -8.56 -2.00 23.53
N GLN A 165 -9.25 -1.14 22.77
CA GLN A 165 -9.62 -1.45 21.38
C GLN A 165 -8.38 -1.59 20.48
N ALA A 166 -7.40 -0.68 20.61
CA ALA A 166 -6.15 -0.77 19.86
C ALA A 166 -5.39 -2.07 20.18
N ASP A 167 -5.36 -2.51 21.44
CA ASP A 167 -4.73 -3.75 21.87
C ASP A 167 -5.43 -4.98 21.29
N GLU A 168 -6.76 -4.98 21.22
CA GLU A 168 -7.54 -6.04 20.60
C GLU A 168 -7.26 -6.15 19.08
N GLU A 169 -7.26 -5.01 18.38
CA GLU A 169 -6.96 -5.00 16.94
C GLU A 169 -5.50 -5.37 16.66
N LEU A 170 -4.55 -4.92 17.49
CA LEU A 170 -3.15 -5.32 17.37
C LEU A 170 -2.99 -6.83 17.54
N LYS A 171 -3.74 -7.45 18.45
CA LYS A 171 -3.72 -8.91 18.62
C LYS A 171 -4.16 -9.63 17.34
N LYS A 172 -5.21 -9.15 16.67
CA LYS A 172 -5.65 -9.71 15.38
C LYS A 172 -4.55 -9.60 14.32
N ILE A 173 -3.86 -8.45 14.27
CA ILE A 173 -2.72 -8.25 13.36
C ILE A 173 -1.60 -9.25 13.68
N LEU A 174 -1.23 -9.43 14.94
CA LEU A 174 -0.20 -10.38 15.35
C LEU A 174 -0.56 -11.82 14.98
N ASP A 175 -1.81 -12.22 15.17
CA ASP A 175 -2.28 -13.56 14.81
C ASP A 175 -2.25 -13.77 13.28
N ALA A 176 -2.65 -12.74 12.50
CA ALA A 176 -2.57 -12.76 11.04
C ALA A 176 -1.12 -12.83 10.53
N VAL A 177 -0.21 -12.07 11.13
CA VAL A 177 1.23 -12.10 10.81
C VAL A 177 1.82 -13.49 11.03
N ARG A 178 1.52 -14.15 12.17
CA ARG A 178 1.97 -15.53 12.43
C ARG A 178 1.44 -16.52 11.40
N ASP A 179 0.16 -16.44 11.06
CA ASP A 179 -0.46 -17.32 10.06
C ASP A 179 0.18 -17.12 8.68
N ALA A 180 0.41 -15.86 8.27
CA ALA A 180 1.06 -15.52 7.01
C ALA A 180 2.52 -16.01 6.94
N SER A 181 3.29 -15.85 8.01
CA SER A 181 4.66 -16.36 8.12
C SER A 181 4.74 -17.88 7.94
N HIS A 182 3.83 -18.62 8.57
CA HIS A 182 3.76 -20.08 8.42
C HIS A 182 3.41 -20.53 6.99
N ARG A 183 2.87 -19.62 6.18
CA ARG A 183 2.53 -19.86 4.76
C ARG A 183 3.56 -19.33 3.78
N ASN A 184 4.72 -18.84 4.28
CA ASN A 184 5.78 -18.24 3.47
C ASN A 184 5.31 -17.05 2.61
N LEU A 185 4.30 -16.30 3.06
CA LEU A 185 3.89 -15.05 2.43
C LEU A 185 4.79 -13.92 2.92
N GLN A 186 5.25 -13.05 2.03
CA GLN A 186 5.86 -11.79 2.43
C GLN A 186 4.79 -10.88 3.05
N ILE A 187 5.14 -10.14 4.10
CA ILE A 187 4.18 -9.40 4.91
C ILE A 187 4.50 -7.91 4.87
N ALA A 188 3.59 -7.14 4.31
CA ALA A 188 3.52 -5.70 4.49
C ALA A 188 2.33 -5.35 5.40
N ALA A 189 2.30 -4.10 5.89
CA ALA A 189 1.16 -3.55 6.60
C ALA A 189 0.96 -2.08 6.22
N GLY A 190 -0.28 -1.64 6.17
CA GLY A 190 -0.59 -0.28 5.73
C GLY A 190 -2.00 0.16 6.06
N HIS A 191 -2.28 1.40 5.72
CA HIS A 191 -3.53 2.13 5.92
C HIS A 191 -3.74 2.63 7.35
N GLY A 192 -3.85 3.95 7.51
CA GLY A 192 -4.14 4.62 8.77
C GLY A 192 -2.93 4.85 9.69
N LEU A 193 -1.77 4.25 9.41
CA LEU A 193 -0.55 4.44 10.19
C LEU A 193 -0.09 5.90 10.18
N ASN A 194 0.37 6.37 11.34
CA ASN A 194 0.80 7.75 11.54
C ASN A 194 1.93 7.84 12.58
N TYR A 195 2.40 9.05 12.86
CA TYR A 195 3.53 9.32 13.77
C TYR A 195 3.27 8.94 15.25
N VAL A 196 2.03 8.64 15.61
CA VAL A 196 1.67 8.26 16.99
C VAL A 196 1.55 6.75 17.14
N ASN A 197 0.97 6.07 16.13
CA ASN A 197 0.59 4.65 16.26
C ASN A 197 1.55 3.67 15.55
N VAL A 198 2.45 4.15 14.67
CA VAL A 198 3.28 3.29 13.80
C VAL A 198 4.24 2.39 14.56
N ARG A 199 4.78 2.82 15.69
CA ARG A 199 5.85 2.09 16.41
C ARG A 199 5.47 0.67 16.77
N ARG A 200 4.26 0.46 17.30
CA ARG A 200 3.80 -0.87 17.72
C ARG A 200 3.70 -1.86 16.56
N ILE A 201 3.40 -1.37 15.37
CA ILE A 201 3.38 -2.19 14.13
C ILE A 201 4.81 -2.42 13.62
N ALA A 202 5.66 -1.40 13.67
CA ALA A 202 7.06 -1.49 13.23
C ALA A 202 7.92 -2.45 14.10
N GLU A 203 7.52 -2.68 15.36
CA GLU A 203 8.17 -3.63 16.28
C GLU A 203 7.87 -5.11 15.93
N ILE A 204 6.90 -5.38 15.06
CA ILE A 204 6.59 -6.75 14.60
C ILE A 204 7.62 -7.15 13.55
N LYS A 205 8.53 -8.04 13.90
CA LYS A 205 9.73 -8.37 13.10
C LYS A 205 9.43 -9.02 11.76
N GLU A 206 8.31 -9.72 11.66
CA GLU A 206 7.86 -10.42 10.46
C GLU A 206 7.26 -9.46 9.42
N ILE A 207 6.90 -8.23 9.80
CA ILE A 207 6.46 -7.21 8.85
C ILE A 207 7.69 -6.62 8.17
N GLU A 208 7.81 -6.85 6.86
CA GLU A 208 8.95 -6.45 6.06
C GLU A 208 8.84 -5.02 5.52
N GLU A 209 7.61 -4.52 5.36
CA GLU A 209 7.35 -3.22 4.73
C GLU A 209 6.11 -2.54 5.36
N LEU A 210 6.21 -1.23 5.56
CA LEU A 210 5.09 -0.39 6.00
C LEU A 210 4.75 0.60 4.88
N ASN A 211 3.51 0.52 4.38
CA ASN A 211 3.01 1.41 3.33
C ASN A 211 2.20 2.55 3.96
N ILE A 212 2.75 3.78 3.91
CA ILE A 212 2.21 4.93 4.62
C ILE A 212 2.06 6.11 3.67
N GLY A 213 0.86 6.68 3.56
CA GLY A 213 0.57 7.79 2.65
C GLY A 213 0.06 9.02 3.38
N HIS A 214 -1.23 9.01 3.71
CA HIS A 214 -1.95 10.20 4.19
C HIS A 214 -1.23 10.96 5.29
N SER A 215 -0.78 10.29 6.33
CA SER A 215 -0.14 10.94 7.49
C SER A 215 1.18 11.63 7.14
N ILE A 216 1.98 11.04 6.22
CA ILE A 216 3.22 11.65 5.74
C ILE A 216 2.91 12.90 4.92
N ILE A 217 1.96 12.84 4.00
CA ILE A 217 1.61 13.99 3.16
C ILE A 217 0.95 15.10 4.00
N ALA A 218 0.06 14.74 4.94
CA ALA A 218 -0.53 15.71 5.87
C ALA A 218 0.55 16.43 6.71
N ARG A 219 1.54 15.70 7.22
CA ARG A 219 2.67 16.31 7.93
C ARG A 219 3.53 17.17 7.01
N ALA A 220 3.74 16.72 5.78
CA ALA A 220 4.54 17.45 4.78
C ALA A 220 3.98 18.84 4.46
N VAL A 221 2.66 19.03 4.54
CA VAL A 221 2.01 20.36 4.40
C VAL A 221 2.55 21.36 5.42
N LEU A 222 2.91 20.89 6.62
CA LEU A 222 3.37 21.75 7.72
C LEU A 222 4.88 21.88 7.82
N VAL A 223 5.65 20.82 7.43
CA VAL A 223 7.10 20.77 7.70
C VAL A 223 7.95 20.54 6.46
N GLY A 224 7.33 20.30 5.31
CA GLY A 224 7.99 19.88 4.08
C GLY A 224 8.12 18.37 3.97
N LEU A 225 8.16 17.84 2.72
CA LEU A 225 8.07 16.40 2.45
C LEU A 225 9.33 15.64 2.91
N ASP A 226 10.53 16.15 2.62
CA ASP A 226 11.79 15.53 3.06
C ASP A 226 11.80 15.29 4.57
N ARG A 227 11.49 16.32 5.34
CA ARG A 227 11.44 16.21 6.81
C ARG A 227 10.37 15.23 7.28
N ALA A 228 9.17 15.28 6.71
CA ALA A 228 8.10 14.37 7.09
C ALA A 228 8.50 12.90 6.88
N VAL A 229 9.14 12.56 5.74
CA VAL A 229 9.61 11.22 5.44
C VAL A 229 10.71 10.79 6.43
N ARG A 230 11.72 11.62 6.69
CA ARG A 230 12.79 11.32 7.65
C ARG A 230 12.28 11.11 9.06
N GLU A 231 11.31 11.93 9.51
CA GLU A 231 10.68 11.74 10.83
C GLU A 231 9.93 10.41 10.91
N MET A 232 9.28 9.95 9.84
CA MET A 232 8.62 8.63 9.80
C MET A 232 9.67 7.49 9.82
N ILE A 233 10.73 7.60 9.03
CA ILE A 233 11.83 6.63 9.03
C ILE A 233 12.41 6.45 10.44
N ASN A 234 12.64 7.53 11.18
CA ASN A 234 13.17 7.48 12.54
C ASN A 234 12.22 6.83 13.57
N LEU A 235 10.94 6.68 13.24
CA LEU A 235 9.97 5.99 14.11
C LEU A 235 9.91 4.48 13.84
N ILE A 236 10.31 4.03 12.65
CA ILE A 236 10.21 2.63 12.23
C ILE A 236 11.57 1.92 12.23
N LYS A 237 12.65 2.66 12.32
CA LYS A 237 14.05 2.18 12.45
C LYS A 237 14.56 2.36 13.86
#